data_69e06c72bcc1f9ced85f218b20b6c327
#
_entry.id   69e06c72bcc1f9ced85f218b20b6c327
#
_cell.length_a   1.000
_cell.length_b   1.000
_cell.length_c   1.000
_cell.angle_alpha   90.00
_cell.angle_beta   90.00
_cell.angle_gamma   90.00
#
_symmetry.space_group_name_H-M   'P 1'
#
loop_
_entity.id
_entity.type
_entity.pdbx_description
1 polymer ?
#
loop_
_entity_poly.entity_id
_entity_poly.type
_entity_poly.pdbx_seq_one_letter_code
_entity_poly.pdbx_strand_id
1 'polypeptide(L)'
;MNAPRHYLQFKDFSRAEYDYLFSRTRWIKDRFKRYEPHHPLFDRTLVMIFEKASTRTRLSFEAGMQQLGGSAIYLNTRDSQLGRGEPVEDAAQVISRMSDIVMIRTFEQSIIERFAEYSRVPVINGLTNEYHPCQILADIFTFIEHRGPIQGKTVAWVGDSNNVCNTWLQAAEVLDFQVRVSTPPGYEVEPERAGLIGTGHFAHFDDPMEACRGADLVTTDVWTSMGFEAENEERMRDFADWQVDEDMMKVANPGAVFMHCLPAHRGEEVSAEVIDGPQSVVWDEAENRLHAQKALMEFLMIGKIEGDCA
;
A
#
# COMPACT_ATOMS: atom_id res chain seq x y z
N MET A 1 4.17 3.30 -30.35
CA MET A 1 4.03 2.56 -29.08
C MET A 1 3.08 3.38 -28.22
N ASN A 2 2.10 2.75 -27.59
CA ASN A 2 1.23 3.45 -26.64
C ASN A 2 2.08 3.94 -25.46
N ALA A 3 1.68 5.03 -24.80
CA ALA A 3 2.34 5.51 -23.59
C ALA A 3 2.35 4.39 -22.52
N PRO A 4 3.42 4.25 -21.74
CA PRO A 4 3.46 3.26 -20.69
C PRO A 4 2.38 3.57 -19.64
N ARG A 5 1.86 2.52 -19.02
CA ARG A 5 0.91 2.64 -17.94
C ARG A 5 1.66 2.66 -16.61
N HIS A 6 1.28 3.55 -15.71
CA HIS A 6 1.91 3.73 -14.41
C HIS A 6 0.94 3.32 -13.28
N TYR A 7 1.49 3.11 -12.08
CA TYR A 7 0.75 2.89 -10.85
C TYR A 7 1.28 3.82 -9.77
N LEU A 8 0.81 5.07 -9.76
CA LEU A 8 1.30 6.15 -8.90
C LEU A 8 0.40 6.35 -7.68
N GLN A 9 -0.88 6.02 -7.81
CA GLN A 9 -1.88 6.09 -6.77
C GLN A 9 -2.97 5.03 -7.00
N PHE A 10 -3.77 4.74 -5.98
CA PHE A 10 -4.74 3.64 -6.08
C PHE A 10 -5.81 3.89 -7.17
N LYS A 11 -6.26 5.12 -7.35
CA LYS A 11 -7.26 5.47 -8.37
C LYS A 11 -6.78 5.41 -9.83
N ASP A 12 -5.51 5.07 -10.09
CA ASP A 12 -5.01 4.91 -11.47
C ASP A 12 -5.59 3.68 -12.17
N PHE A 13 -6.16 2.76 -11.42
CA PHE A 13 -6.80 1.56 -11.95
C PHE A 13 -8.29 1.55 -11.65
N SER A 14 -9.06 1.01 -12.60
CA SER A 14 -10.47 0.76 -12.44
C SER A 14 -10.75 -0.46 -11.55
N ARG A 15 -11.98 -0.54 -11.03
CA ARG A 15 -12.44 -1.72 -10.30
C ARG A 15 -12.20 -3.03 -11.05
N ALA A 16 -12.54 -3.07 -12.34
CA ALA A 16 -12.37 -4.28 -13.16
C ALA A 16 -10.90 -4.71 -13.31
N GLU A 17 -9.96 -3.78 -13.15
CA GLU A 17 -8.53 -4.09 -13.14
C GLU A 17 -8.08 -4.59 -11.79
N TYR A 18 -8.62 -4.06 -10.70
CA TYR A 18 -8.40 -4.61 -9.37
C TYR A 18 -8.97 -6.01 -9.21
N ASP A 19 -10.17 -6.27 -9.72
CA ASP A 19 -10.76 -7.62 -9.71
C ASP A 19 -9.84 -8.62 -10.44
N TYR A 20 -9.28 -8.22 -11.59
CA TYR A 20 -8.26 -9.02 -12.29
C TYR A 20 -7.00 -9.20 -11.44
N LEU A 21 -6.45 -8.12 -10.87
CA LEU A 21 -5.23 -8.17 -10.06
C LEU A 21 -5.39 -9.08 -8.84
N PHE A 22 -6.54 -9.03 -8.13
CA PHE A 22 -6.78 -9.90 -7.00
C PHE A 22 -6.89 -11.37 -7.39
N SER A 23 -7.58 -11.67 -8.50
CA SER A 23 -7.64 -13.03 -9.04
C SER A 23 -6.25 -13.51 -9.46
N ARG A 24 -5.48 -12.66 -10.12
CA ARG A 24 -4.12 -12.97 -10.56
C ARG A 24 -3.15 -13.14 -9.40
N THR A 25 -3.28 -12.32 -8.36
CA THR A 25 -2.50 -12.43 -7.12
C THR A 25 -2.74 -13.79 -6.45
N ARG A 26 -3.99 -14.23 -6.36
CA ARG A 26 -4.34 -15.55 -5.81
C ARG A 26 -3.70 -16.67 -6.62
N TRP A 27 -3.85 -16.64 -7.93
CA TRP A 27 -3.27 -17.63 -8.82
C TRP A 27 -1.73 -17.69 -8.69
N ILE A 28 -1.04 -16.55 -8.63
CA ILE A 28 0.42 -16.48 -8.44
C ILE A 28 0.82 -17.02 -7.06
N LYS A 29 0.07 -16.68 -6.01
CA LYS A 29 0.31 -17.16 -4.63
C LYS A 29 0.15 -18.67 -4.56
N ASP A 30 -0.89 -19.24 -5.15
CA ASP A 30 -1.15 -20.68 -5.17
C ASP A 30 -0.04 -21.44 -5.88
N ARG A 31 0.45 -20.95 -7.01
CA ARG A 31 1.60 -21.54 -7.71
C ARG A 31 2.86 -21.47 -6.86
N PHE A 32 3.14 -20.33 -6.24
CA PHE A 32 4.27 -20.16 -5.34
C PHE A 32 4.23 -21.18 -4.18
N LYS A 33 3.09 -21.34 -3.53
CA LYS A 33 2.91 -22.32 -2.43
C LYS A 33 3.08 -23.79 -2.89
N ARG A 34 2.84 -24.08 -4.17
CA ARG A 34 3.04 -25.41 -4.78
C ARG A 34 4.40 -25.59 -5.41
N TYR A 35 5.30 -24.59 -5.30
CA TYR A 35 6.61 -24.59 -5.96
C TYR A 35 6.55 -24.73 -7.50
N GLU A 36 5.47 -24.25 -8.11
CA GLU A 36 5.28 -24.27 -9.57
C GLU A 36 5.93 -23.01 -10.20
N PRO A 37 6.92 -23.15 -11.10
CA PRO A 37 7.56 -22.01 -11.72
C PRO A 37 6.60 -21.15 -12.54
N HIS A 38 6.78 -19.82 -12.47
CA HIS A 38 6.07 -18.84 -13.30
C HIS A 38 7.02 -17.68 -13.61
N HIS A 39 7.54 -17.66 -14.86
CA HIS A 39 8.59 -16.73 -15.27
C HIS A 39 8.14 -15.86 -16.45
N PRO A 40 7.03 -15.08 -16.35
CA PRO A 40 6.50 -14.28 -17.45
C PRO A 40 7.39 -13.08 -17.78
N LEU A 41 8.26 -12.67 -16.86
CA LEU A 41 9.15 -11.53 -17.00
C LEU A 41 10.61 -11.96 -17.18
N PHE A 42 10.82 -13.12 -17.84
CA PHE A 42 12.16 -13.60 -18.13
C PHE A 42 12.98 -12.54 -18.87
N ASP A 43 14.24 -12.34 -18.42
CA ASP A 43 15.19 -11.36 -19.00
C ASP A 43 14.71 -9.89 -18.91
N ARG A 44 13.83 -9.56 -17.95
CA ARG A 44 13.40 -8.18 -17.69
C ARG A 44 14.10 -7.61 -16.46
N THR A 45 14.25 -6.29 -16.45
CA THR A 45 14.95 -5.57 -15.38
C THR A 45 14.03 -4.58 -14.71
N LEU A 46 13.87 -4.75 -13.37
CA LEU A 46 13.28 -3.76 -12.47
C LEU A 46 14.38 -2.87 -11.90
N VAL A 47 14.23 -1.55 -12.01
CA VAL A 47 15.04 -0.60 -11.24
C VAL A 47 14.23 -0.11 -10.05
N MET A 48 14.81 -0.21 -8.86
CA MET A 48 14.21 0.25 -7.61
C MET A 48 14.98 1.46 -7.08
N ILE A 49 14.33 2.63 -7.06
CA ILE A 49 14.92 3.89 -6.57
C ILE A 49 14.40 4.14 -5.16
N PHE A 50 15.31 4.25 -4.19
CA PHE A 50 14.99 4.49 -2.79
C PHE A 50 15.63 5.77 -2.27
N GLU A 51 14.79 6.68 -1.81
CA GLU A 51 15.20 7.84 -0.99
C GLU A 51 14.97 7.57 0.50
N LYS A 52 13.94 6.78 0.83
CA LYS A 52 13.66 6.25 2.18
C LYS A 52 13.93 4.75 2.22
N ALA A 53 14.70 4.27 3.20
CA ALA A 53 14.95 2.85 3.38
C ALA A 53 13.66 2.06 3.69
N SER A 54 13.58 0.83 3.20
CA SER A 54 12.50 -0.11 3.54
C SER A 54 12.91 -1.54 3.24
N THR A 55 12.93 -2.37 4.29
CA THR A 55 13.22 -3.80 4.16
C THR A 55 12.10 -4.53 3.41
N ARG A 56 10.84 -4.29 3.81
CA ARG A 56 9.66 -4.97 3.22
C ARG A 56 9.47 -4.61 1.76
N THR A 57 9.53 -3.34 1.40
CA THR A 57 9.37 -2.90 0.01
C THR A 57 10.51 -3.45 -0.85
N ARG A 58 11.75 -3.36 -0.39
CA ARG A 58 12.89 -3.91 -1.13
C ARG A 58 12.75 -5.40 -1.32
N LEU A 59 12.55 -6.16 -0.24
CA LEU A 59 12.48 -7.61 -0.30
C LEU A 59 11.35 -8.09 -1.22
N SER A 60 10.14 -7.51 -1.10
CA SER A 60 8.98 -7.94 -1.88
C SER A 60 9.10 -7.66 -3.38
N PHE A 61 9.68 -6.53 -3.77
CA PHE A 61 9.92 -6.23 -5.18
C PHE A 61 11.11 -6.99 -5.76
N GLU A 62 12.24 -7.06 -5.05
CA GLU A 62 13.44 -7.75 -5.50
C GLU A 62 13.20 -9.26 -5.64
N ALA A 63 12.69 -9.91 -4.59
CA ALA A 63 12.32 -11.32 -4.65
C ALA A 63 11.19 -11.58 -5.65
N GLY A 64 10.19 -10.68 -5.71
CA GLY A 64 9.07 -10.77 -6.66
C GLY A 64 9.54 -10.78 -8.11
N MET A 65 10.43 -9.86 -8.49
CA MET A 65 10.96 -9.77 -9.84
C MET A 65 11.81 -11.00 -10.18
N GLN A 66 12.66 -11.46 -9.26
CA GLN A 66 13.45 -12.69 -9.45
C GLN A 66 12.57 -13.92 -9.64
N GLN A 67 11.49 -14.06 -8.85
CA GLN A 67 10.56 -15.17 -8.97
C GLN A 67 9.74 -15.13 -10.29
N LEU A 68 9.58 -13.96 -10.89
CA LEU A 68 8.97 -13.78 -12.21
C LEU A 68 9.96 -14.00 -13.36
N GLY A 69 11.22 -14.36 -13.06
CA GLY A 69 12.28 -14.67 -14.05
C GLY A 69 13.11 -13.47 -14.47
N GLY A 70 12.88 -12.31 -13.90
CA GLY A 70 13.64 -11.08 -14.16
C GLY A 70 14.77 -10.83 -13.17
N SER A 71 15.35 -9.65 -13.25
CA SER A 71 16.38 -9.14 -12.35
C SER A 71 15.97 -7.82 -11.73
N ALA A 72 16.56 -7.46 -10.58
CA ALA A 72 16.30 -6.19 -9.93
C ALA A 72 17.60 -5.45 -9.60
N ILE A 73 17.61 -4.13 -9.83
CA ILE A 73 18.71 -3.23 -9.50
C ILE A 73 18.22 -2.28 -8.42
N TYR A 74 18.93 -2.25 -7.30
CA TYR A 74 18.68 -1.32 -6.20
C TYR A 74 19.55 -0.07 -6.34
N LEU A 75 18.91 1.10 -6.39
CA LEU A 75 19.55 2.40 -6.40
C LEU A 75 19.15 3.20 -5.16
N ASN A 76 20.12 3.58 -4.33
CA ASN A 76 19.93 4.54 -3.28
C ASN A 76 20.21 5.95 -3.84
N THR A 77 19.32 6.91 -3.63
CA THR A 77 19.54 8.28 -4.12
C THR A 77 20.81 8.93 -3.56
N ARG A 78 21.20 8.59 -2.31
CA ARG A 78 22.43 9.09 -1.69
C ARG A 78 23.69 8.67 -2.45
N ASP A 79 23.65 7.53 -3.14
CA ASP A 79 24.78 6.96 -3.87
C ASP A 79 24.67 7.18 -5.39
N SER A 80 23.65 7.90 -5.84
CA SER A 80 23.35 8.19 -7.24
C SER A 80 23.44 9.68 -7.58
N GLN A 81 23.40 10.01 -8.87
CA GLN A 81 23.37 11.39 -9.34
C GLN A 81 22.06 12.11 -8.98
N LEU A 82 20.96 11.39 -8.83
CA LEU A 82 19.68 11.94 -8.35
C LEU A 82 19.84 12.69 -7.03
N GLY A 83 20.60 12.12 -6.07
CA GLY A 83 20.91 12.79 -4.80
C GLY A 83 21.95 13.90 -4.91
N ARG A 84 22.50 14.16 -6.11
CA ARG A 84 23.52 15.17 -6.38
C ARG A 84 23.02 16.31 -7.29
N GLY A 85 21.69 16.42 -7.49
CA GLY A 85 21.05 17.49 -8.23
C GLY A 85 20.85 17.24 -9.72
N GLU A 86 20.91 15.97 -10.18
CA GLU A 86 20.45 15.60 -11.52
C GLU A 86 18.94 15.85 -11.61
N PRO A 87 18.45 16.52 -12.68
CA PRO A 87 17.02 16.70 -12.88
C PRO A 87 16.29 15.36 -12.97
N VAL A 88 15.09 15.27 -12.35
CA VAL A 88 14.27 14.05 -12.34
C VAL A 88 13.95 13.59 -13.76
N GLU A 89 13.75 14.52 -14.68
CA GLU A 89 13.45 14.29 -16.10
C GLU A 89 14.61 13.59 -16.83
N ASP A 90 15.82 13.99 -16.53
CA ASP A 90 17.02 13.41 -17.15
C ASP A 90 17.25 12.00 -16.63
N ALA A 91 17.15 11.82 -15.31
CA ALA A 91 17.22 10.51 -14.69
C ALA A 91 16.13 9.55 -15.22
N ALA A 92 14.89 10.03 -15.37
CA ALA A 92 13.79 9.26 -15.93
C ALA A 92 14.08 8.79 -17.36
N GLN A 93 14.62 9.69 -18.19
CA GLN A 93 14.98 9.37 -19.56
C GLN A 93 16.13 8.36 -19.67
N VAL A 94 17.15 8.47 -18.81
CA VAL A 94 18.30 7.56 -18.79
C VAL A 94 17.87 6.18 -18.28
N ILE A 95 17.26 6.13 -17.11
CA ILE A 95 16.90 4.87 -16.44
C ILE A 95 15.88 4.09 -17.27
N SER A 96 14.84 4.76 -17.79
CA SER A 96 13.80 4.09 -18.58
C SER A 96 14.26 3.57 -19.95
N ARG A 97 15.48 3.91 -20.40
CA ARG A 97 16.09 3.32 -21.59
C ARG A 97 16.93 2.08 -21.29
N MET A 98 17.22 1.83 -20.02
CA MET A 98 18.07 0.72 -19.55
C MET A 98 17.32 -0.30 -18.71
N SER A 99 16.01 -0.09 -18.49
CA SER A 99 15.17 -0.96 -17.68
C SER A 99 13.79 -1.17 -18.32
N ASP A 100 13.05 -2.14 -17.84
CA ASP A 100 11.73 -2.49 -18.36
C ASP A 100 10.60 -1.98 -17.43
N ILE A 101 10.90 -1.72 -16.17
CA ILE A 101 9.98 -1.19 -15.17
C ILE A 101 10.76 -0.48 -14.05
N VAL A 102 10.19 0.56 -13.45
CA VAL A 102 10.81 1.33 -12.36
C VAL A 102 9.88 1.37 -11.16
N MET A 103 10.41 1.16 -9.96
CA MET A 103 9.73 1.44 -8.70
C MET A 103 10.46 2.55 -7.96
N ILE A 104 9.72 3.52 -7.44
CA ILE A 104 10.27 4.69 -6.72
C ILE A 104 9.65 4.77 -5.33
N ARG A 105 10.48 4.90 -4.31
CA ARG A 105 10.10 5.21 -2.93
C ARG A 105 10.80 6.50 -2.51
N THR A 106 10.03 7.57 -2.37
CA THR A 106 10.52 8.92 -2.14
C THR A 106 9.63 9.67 -1.14
N PHE A 107 9.80 10.99 -1.03
CA PHE A 107 8.99 11.85 -0.16
C PHE A 107 7.79 12.40 -0.92
N GLU A 108 8.00 13.18 -1.96
CA GLU A 108 6.98 13.96 -2.65
C GLU A 108 6.35 13.18 -3.81
N GLN A 109 5.01 13.20 -3.88
CA GLN A 109 4.27 12.59 -4.98
C GLN A 109 4.62 13.22 -6.34
N SER A 110 4.86 14.51 -6.37
CA SER A 110 5.25 15.26 -7.57
C SER A 110 6.54 14.74 -8.22
N ILE A 111 7.48 14.19 -7.45
CA ILE A 111 8.72 13.59 -7.97
C ILE A 111 8.40 12.35 -8.79
N ILE A 112 7.52 11.48 -8.29
CA ILE A 112 7.13 10.26 -9.02
C ILE A 112 6.32 10.61 -10.27
N GLU A 113 5.39 11.56 -10.16
CA GLU A 113 4.58 12.03 -11.29
C GLU A 113 5.47 12.62 -12.39
N ARG A 114 6.44 13.45 -12.00
CA ARG A 114 7.40 14.02 -12.92
C ARG A 114 8.29 12.96 -13.57
N PHE A 115 8.75 11.96 -12.82
CA PHE A 115 9.50 10.83 -13.35
C PHE A 115 8.65 10.04 -14.35
N ALA A 116 7.40 9.76 -14.04
CA ALA A 116 6.48 9.01 -14.90
C ALA A 116 6.21 9.73 -16.23
N GLU A 117 6.06 11.06 -16.21
CA GLU A 117 5.86 11.88 -17.42
C GLU A 117 6.98 11.69 -18.46
N TYR A 118 8.25 11.51 -18.01
CA TYR A 118 9.41 11.35 -18.88
C TYR A 118 9.86 9.91 -19.06
N SER A 119 9.24 8.97 -18.37
CA SER A 119 9.58 7.54 -18.44
C SER A 119 9.01 6.87 -19.69
N ARG A 120 9.80 5.99 -20.28
CA ARG A 120 9.37 5.12 -21.39
C ARG A 120 8.82 3.77 -20.94
N VAL A 121 8.91 3.48 -19.66
CA VAL A 121 8.50 2.22 -19.05
C VAL A 121 7.55 2.48 -17.88
N PRO A 122 6.79 1.48 -17.43
CA PRO A 122 5.93 1.62 -16.25
C PRO A 122 6.68 2.11 -15.02
N VAL A 123 6.03 2.98 -14.24
CA VAL A 123 6.51 3.48 -12.95
C VAL A 123 5.53 3.07 -11.88
N ILE A 124 6.05 2.52 -10.78
CA ILE A 124 5.29 2.11 -9.59
C ILE A 124 5.67 3.00 -8.41
N ASN A 125 4.66 3.54 -7.73
CA ASN A 125 4.82 4.20 -6.44
C ASN A 125 5.05 3.15 -5.34
N GLY A 126 6.30 3.05 -4.85
CA GLY A 126 6.65 2.22 -3.70
C GLY A 126 6.23 2.83 -2.36
N LEU A 127 6.15 4.14 -2.26
CA LEU A 127 5.61 5.00 -1.20
C LEU A 127 5.98 6.46 -1.46
N THR A 128 5.05 7.37 -1.19
CA THR A 128 5.30 8.81 -0.99
C THR A 128 4.71 9.26 0.34
N ASN A 129 4.87 10.54 0.70
CA ASN A 129 4.19 11.13 1.87
C ASN A 129 2.68 11.19 1.68
N GLU A 130 2.21 11.19 0.43
CA GLU A 130 0.80 11.31 0.08
C GLU A 130 0.10 9.95 -0.04
N TYR A 131 0.78 8.92 -0.61
CA TYR A 131 0.15 7.63 -0.93
C TYR A 131 1.07 6.44 -0.73
N HIS A 132 0.46 5.27 -0.43
CA HIS A 132 1.13 3.97 -0.39
C HIS A 132 0.29 2.89 -1.13
N PRO A 133 0.10 3.00 -2.45
CA PRO A 133 -0.85 2.16 -3.18
C PRO A 133 -0.49 0.67 -3.17
N CYS A 134 0.81 0.32 -3.14
CA CYS A 134 1.24 -1.07 -3.05
C CYS A 134 0.89 -1.74 -1.71
N GLN A 135 0.78 -0.95 -0.62
CA GLN A 135 0.31 -1.49 0.66
C GLN A 135 -1.17 -1.83 0.57
N ILE A 136 -1.99 -0.87 0.18
CA ILE A 136 -3.45 -1.06 0.14
C ILE A 136 -3.86 -2.14 -0.86
N LEU A 137 -3.12 -2.32 -1.95
CA LEU A 137 -3.33 -3.45 -2.87
C LEU A 137 -3.20 -4.80 -2.15
N ALA A 138 -2.20 -4.95 -1.28
CA ALA A 138 -1.99 -6.18 -0.51
C ALA A 138 -2.97 -6.33 0.64
N ASP A 139 -3.32 -5.23 1.32
CA ASP A 139 -4.27 -5.23 2.44
C ASP A 139 -5.65 -5.67 1.98
N ILE A 140 -6.14 -5.11 0.88
CA ILE A 140 -7.44 -5.50 0.30
C ILE A 140 -7.41 -6.95 -0.17
N PHE A 141 -6.33 -7.41 -0.81
CA PHE A 141 -6.20 -8.80 -1.18
C PHE A 141 -6.22 -9.72 0.06
N THR A 142 -5.56 -9.33 1.15
CA THR A 142 -5.57 -10.07 2.43
C THR A 142 -6.98 -10.11 3.02
N PHE A 143 -7.68 -8.98 3.02
CA PHE A 143 -9.09 -8.95 3.44
C PHE A 143 -9.94 -9.92 2.61
N ILE A 144 -9.77 -9.93 1.29
CA ILE A 144 -10.51 -10.82 0.39
C ILE A 144 -10.21 -12.30 0.70
N GLU A 145 -8.98 -12.65 1.05
CA GLU A 145 -8.64 -14.03 1.43
C GLU A 145 -9.35 -14.49 2.72
N HIS A 146 -9.47 -13.59 3.70
CA HIS A 146 -10.04 -13.93 5.01
C HIS A 146 -11.55 -13.73 5.10
N ARG A 147 -12.11 -12.77 4.36
CA ARG A 147 -13.50 -12.28 4.55
C ARG A 147 -14.31 -12.17 3.26
N GLY A 148 -13.73 -12.47 2.10
CA GLY A 148 -14.40 -12.30 0.81
C GLY A 148 -14.41 -10.83 0.34
N PRO A 149 -15.26 -10.49 -0.64
CA PRO A 149 -15.24 -9.17 -1.28
C PRO A 149 -15.35 -8.01 -0.28
N ILE A 150 -14.52 -6.96 -0.49
CA ILE A 150 -14.53 -5.76 0.36
C ILE A 150 -15.71 -4.83 0.06
N GLN A 151 -16.35 -4.97 -1.10
CA GLN A 151 -17.47 -4.13 -1.49
C GLN A 151 -18.57 -4.12 -0.43
N GLY A 152 -19.08 -2.92 -0.09
CA GLY A 152 -20.13 -2.73 0.90
C GLY A 152 -19.69 -2.98 2.35
N LYS A 153 -18.40 -3.20 2.59
CA LYS A 153 -17.82 -3.42 3.92
C LYS A 153 -17.45 -2.09 4.58
N THR A 154 -17.14 -2.17 5.86
CA THR A 154 -16.67 -1.02 6.65
C THR A 154 -15.27 -1.28 7.17
N VAL A 155 -14.36 -0.38 6.83
CA VAL A 155 -13.00 -0.31 7.34
C VAL A 155 -12.92 0.81 8.38
N ALA A 156 -12.47 0.53 9.59
CA ALA A 156 -12.13 1.52 10.60
C ALA A 156 -10.63 1.81 10.55
N TRP A 157 -10.28 3.06 10.31
CA TRP A 157 -8.94 3.60 10.47
C TRP A 157 -8.85 4.35 11.80
N VAL A 158 -7.88 3.99 12.63
CA VAL A 158 -7.64 4.62 13.93
C VAL A 158 -6.21 5.13 13.98
N GLY A 159 -6.00 6.43 14.11
CA GLY A 159 -4.65 7.02 14.17
C GLY A 159 -4.47 8.21 13.23
N ASP A 160 -3.23 8.50 12.83
CA ASP A 160 -2.87 9.64 11.98
C ASP A 160 -3.44 9.54 10.55
N SER A 161 -3.91 10.64 9.98
CA SER A 161 -4.32 10.72 8.58
C SER A 161 -3.14 10.76 7.61
N ASN A 162 -2.30 9.73 7.66
CA ASN A 162 -1.10 9.61 6.86
C ASN A 162 -1.36 9.09 5.42
N ASN A 163 -0.29 8.78 4.69
CA ASN A 163 -0.34 8.27 3.32
C ASN A 163 -1.08 6.92 3.18
N VAL A 164 -1.07 6.08 4.20
CA VAL A 164 -1.80 4.80 4.22
C VAL A 164 -3.29 5.09 4.34
N CYS A 165 -3.71 5.95 5.28
CA CYS A 165 -5.09 6.42 5.43
C CYS A 165 -5.60 7.04 4.13
N ASN A 166 -4.84 7.97 3.53
CA ASN A 166 -5.20 8.62 2.26
C ASN A 166 -5.42 7.61 1.13
N THR A 167 -4.64 6.55 1.11
CA THR A 167 -4.78 5.50 0.08
C THR A 167 -6.00 4.61 0.33
N TRP A 168 -6.35 4.33 1.60
CA TRP A 168 -7.61 3.66 1.95
C TRP A 168 -8.82 4.44 1.47
N LEU A 169 -8.80 5.78 1.55
CA LEU A 169 -9.88 6.63 1.05
C LEU A 169 -10.03 6.52 -0.48
N GLN A 170 -8.93 6.53 -1.23
CA GLN A 170 -8.97 6.29 -2.68
C GLN A 170 -9.52 4.91 -3.03
N ALA A 171 -9.12 3.89 -2.25
CA ALA A 171 -9.58 2.54 -2.47
C ALA A 171 -11.08 2.37 -2.19
N ALA A 172 -11.61 3.07 -1.18
CA ALA A 172 -13.04 3.06 -0.86
C ALA A 172 -13.89 3.56 -2.02
N GLU A 173 -13.46 4.63 -2.68
CA GLU A 173 -14.12 5.16 -3.88
C GLU A 173 -14.10 4.15 -5.04
N VAL A 174 -12.94 3.57 -5.33
CA VAL A 174 -12.77 2.67 -6.48
C VAL A 174 -13.50 1.34 -6.29
N LEU A 175 -13.50 0.81 -5.06
CA LEU A 175 -14.00 -0.53 -4.76
C LEU A 175 -15.34 -0.56 -4.03
N ASP A 176 -15.96 0.62 -3.80
CA ASP A 176 -17.30 0.78 -3.24
C ASP A 176 -17.45 0.16 -1.83
N PHE A 177 -16.67 0.69 -0.87
CA PHE A 177 -16.78 0.38 0.55
C PHE A 177 -16.67 1.65 1.40
N GLN A 178 -16.87 1.56 2.71
CA GLN A 178 -16.81 2.71 3.63
C GLN A 178 -15.51 2.68 4.45
N VAL A 179 -14.85 3.83 4.55
CA VAL A 179 -13.78 4.07 5.54
C VAL A 179 -14.31 5.02 6.62
N ARG A 180 -14.24 4.58 7.87
CA ARG A 180 -14.49 5.38 9.05
C ARG A 180 -13.16 5.72 9.67
N VAL A 181 -12.85 7.01 9.76
CA VAL A 181 -11.58 7.51 10.25
C VAL A 181 -11.78 8.13 11.61
N SER A 182 -10.97 7.76 12.60
CA SER A 182 -10.84 8.47 13.85
C SER A 182 -9.40 8.89 14.07
N THR A 183 -9.22 10.21 14.24
CA THR A 183 -7.91 10.85 14.46
C THR A 183 -8.00 11.77 15.67
N PRO A 184 -6.90 12.02 16.40
CA PRO A 184 -6.86 13.11 17.37
C PRO A 184 -7.11 14.47 16.73
N PRO A 185 -7.58 15.47 17.48
CA PRO A 185 -7.70 16.85 17.00
C PRO A 185 -6.37 17.39 16.47
N GLY A 186 -6.40 17.97 15.24
CA GLY A 186 -5.23 18.48 14.55
C GLY A 186 -4.54 17.49 13.61
N TYR A 187 -5.02 16.24 13.56
CA TYR A 187 -4.49 15.18 12.68
C TYR A 187 -5.55 14.65 11.72
N GLU A 188 -6.60 15.42 11.50
CA GLU A 188 -7.73 15.04 10.64
C GLU A 188 -7.33 14.94 9.17
N VAL A 189 -8.11 14.18 8.42
CA VAL A 189 -7.96 14.09 6.96
C VAL A 189 -8.19 15.47 6.34
N GLU A 190 -7.22 15.97 5.58
CA GLU A 190 -7.35 17.21 4.84
C GLU A 190 -8.52 17.13 3.86
N PRO A 191 -9.51 18.06 3.91
CA PRO A 191 -10.71 18.00 3.07
C PRO A 191 -10.41 17.93 1.57
N GLU A 192 -9.34 18.58 1.14
CA GLU A 192 -8.89 18.60 -0.25
C GLU A 192 -8.39 17.23 -0.72
N ARG A 193 -7.77 16.46 0.18
CA ARG A 193 -7.29 15.09 -0.08
C ARG A 193 -8.42 14.07 0.03
N ALA A 194 -9.35 14.30 0.95
CA ALA A 194 -10.47 13.40 1.12
C ALA A 194 -11.32 13.30 -0.16
N GLY A 195 -11.55 14.43 -0.87
CA GLY A 195 -12.33 14.47 -2.14
C GLY A 195 -13.69 13.77 -2.11
N LEU A 196 -13.91 13.01 -1.04
CA LEU A 196 -14.94 12.02 -0.80
C LEU A 196 -15.99 12.47 0.23
N ILE A 197 -15.83 13.70 0.77
CA ILE A 197 -16.80 14.26 1.71
C ILE A 197 -18.15 14.35 1.02
N GLY A 198 -19.12 13.56 1.50
CA GLY A 198 -20.47 13.51 0.93
C GLY A 198 -20.71 12.36 -0.07
N THR A 199 -19.74 11.54 -0.39
CA THR A 199 -19.90 10.38 -1.32
C THR A 199 -20.46 9.12 -0.67
N GLY A 200 -20.50 9.06 0.68
CA GLY A 200 -20.85 7.85 1.45
C GLY A 200 -19.69 6.88 1.67
N HIS A 201 -18.51 7.13 1.09
CA HIS A 201 -17.34 6.27 1.26
C HIS A 201 -16.44 6.68 2.43
N PHE A 202 -16.64 7.85 3.01
CA PHE A 202 -15.87 8.40 4.12
C PHE A 202 -16.78 8.94 5.22
N ALA A 203 -16.40 8.70 6.49
CA ALA A 203 -16.97 9.35 7.66
C ALA A 203 -15.88 9.54 8.72
N HIS A 204 -15.84 10.72 9.35
CA HIS A 204 -14.97 11.03 10.50
C HIS A 204 -15.71 10.79 11.80
N PHE A 205 -14.97 10.31 12.81
CA PHE A 205 -15.46 10.08 14.17
C PHE A 205 -14.46 10.63 15.18
N ASP A 206 -14.94 11.40 16.14
CA ASP A 206 -14.09 11.91 17.23
C ASP A 206 -13.71 10.80 18.23
N ASP A 207 -14.53 9.76 18.33
CA ASP A 207 -14.34 8.62 19.23
C ASP A 207 -13.90 7.38 18.42
N PRO A 208 -12.69 6.83 18.66
CA PRO A 208 -12.20 5.66 17.96
C PRO A 208 -13.07 4.41 18.19
N MET A 209 -13.71 4.29 19.35
CA MET A 209 -14.66 3.21 19.64
C MET A 209 -15.87 3.25 18.69
N GLU A 210 -16.38 4.43 18.39
CA GLU A 210 -17.51 4.61 17.47
C GLU A 210 -17.09 4.35 16.02
N ALA A 211 -15.88 4.71 15.61
CA ALA A 211 -15.34 4.36 14.29
C ALA A 211 -15.27 2.83 14.11
N CYS A 212 -14.80 2.12 15.15
CA CYS A 212 -14.66 0.67 15.15
C CYS A 212 -15.98 -0.09 15.24
N ARG A 213 -17.06 0.52 15.75
CA ARG A 213 -18.35 -0.17 16.00
C ARG A 213 -18.94 -0.78 14.73
N GLY A 214 -19.00 -2.12 14.68
CA GLY A 214 -19.50 -2.86 13.54
C GLY A 214 -18.63 -2.80 12.28
N ALA A 215 -17.36 -2.42 12.41
CA ALA A 215 -16.40 -2.49 11.31
C ALA A 215 -16.04 -3.94 10.97
N ASP A 216 -15.77 -4.22 9.70
CA ASP A 216 -15.34 -5.54 9.21
C ASP A 216 -13.80 -5.68 9.25
N LEU A 217 -13.10 -4.54 9.24
CA LEU A 217 -11.65 -4.42 9.36
C LEU A 217 -11.32 -3.23 10.26
N VAL A 218 -10.41 -3.42 11.22
CA VAL A 218 -9.76 -2.35 11.97
C VAL A 218 -8.30 -2.28 11.57
N THR A 219 -7.82 -1.11 11.22
CA THR A 219 -6.43 -0.91 10.79
C THR A 219 -5.86 0.40 11.32
N THR A 220 -4.56 0.43 11.53
CA THR A 220 -3.79 1.58 12.00
C THR A 220 -2.39 1.58 11.41
N ASP A 221 -1.65 2.62 11.66
CA ASP A 221 -0.21 2.75 11.39
C ASP A 221 0.48 3.46 12.55
N VAL A 222 1.81 3.46 12.55
CA VAL A 222 2.63 4.13 13.56
C VAL A 222 2.19 5.59 13.73
N TRP A 223 2.15 6.06 14.97
CA TRP A 223 1.79 7.45 15.28
C TRP A 223 2.86 8.43 14.78
N THR A 224 4.13 8.01 14.79
CA THR A 224 5.23 8.81 14.29
C THR A 224 5.85 8.14 13.05
N SER A 225 5.55 8.69 11.89
CA SER A 225 6.10 8.22 10.61
C SER A 225 7.59 8.58 10.48
N MET A 226 8.31 7.83 9.64
CA MET A 226 9.72 8.11 9.32
C MET A 226 9.90 9.54 8.78
N GLY A 227 10.76 10.31 9.45
CA GLY A 227 11.05 11.72 9.15
C GLY A 227 10.37 12.70 10.10
N PHE A 228 9.53 12.24 11.02
CA PHE A 228 8.83 13.05 12.02
C PHE A 228 9.25 12.72 13.46
N GLU A 229 10.42 12.09 13.64
CA GLU A 229 10.93 11.64 14.94
C GLU A 229 11.08 12.79 15.96
N ALA A 230 11.25 14.02 15.50
CA ALA A 230 11.33 15.20 16.37
C ALA A 230 10.00 15.53 17.07
N GLU A 231 8.86 15.06 16.52
CA GLU A 231 7.51 15.28 17.05
C GLU A 231 7.03 14.14 17.96
N ASN A 232 7.87 13.12 18.18
CA ASN A 232 7.45 11.87 18.81
C ASN A 232 6.81 12.07 20.19
N GLU A 233 7.39 12.91 21.08
CA GLU A 233 6.86 13.13 22.43
C GLU A 233 5.48 13.83 22.44
N GLU A 234 5.23 14.71 21.47
CA GLU A 234 3.94 15.38 21.30
C GLU A 234 2.91 14.38 20.78
N ARG A 235 3.24 13.66 19.73
CA ARG A 235 2.37 12.64 19.13
C ARG A 235 2.01 11.52 20.12
N MET A 236 2.95 11.07 20.94
CA MET A 236 2.67 10.07 22.00
C MET A 236 1.62 10.54 23.01
N ARG A 237 1.52 11.85 23.29
CA ARG A 237 0.49 12.41 24.18
C ARG A 237 -0.84 12.56 23.47
N ASP A 238 -0.79 13.09 22.23
CA ASP A 238 -2.00 13.42 21.47
C ASP A 238 -2.75 12.15 21.03
N PHE A 239 -2.03 11.07 20.73
CA PHE A 239 -2.58 9.80 20.29
C PHE A 239 -2.87 8.80 21.42
N ALA A 240 -2.65 9.13 22.68
CA ALA A 240 -2.76 8.17 23.78
C ALA A 240 -4.12 7.43 23.86
N ASP A 241 -5.21 8.08 23.46
CA ASP A 241 -6.56 7.49 23.41
C ASP A 241 -6.88 6.79 22.08
N TRP A 242 -5.93 6.79 21.13
CA TRP A 242 -6.07 6.16 19.80
C TRP A 242 -5.28 4.86 19.63
N GLN A 243 -4.89 4.22 20.72
CA GLN A 243 -4.32 2.88 20.69
C GLN A 243 -5.41 1.86 20.33
N VAL A 244 -5.22 1.10 19.26
CA VAL A 244 -6.14 -0.01 18.96
C VAL A 244 -5.93 -1.12 19.98
N ASP A 245 -6.93 -1.35 20.79
CA ASP A 245 -6.96 -2.32 21.87
C ASP A 245 -8.06 -3.38 21.68
N GLU A 246 -8.17 -4.29 22.65
CA GLU A 246 -9.15 -5.37 22.63
C GLU A 246 -10.59 -4.86 22.75
N ASP A 247 -10.83 -3.71 23.38
CA ASP A 247 -12.18 -3.16 23.53
C ASP A 247 -12.67 -2.57 22.20
N MET A 248 -11.78 -1.94 21.42
CA MET A 248 -12.07 -1.53 20.05
C MET A 248 -12.36 -2.74 19.14
N MET A 249 -11.59 -3.82 19.26
CA MET A 249 -11.84 -5.05 18.50
C MET A 249 -13.13 -5.75 18.91
N LYS A 250 -13.57 -5.66 20.17
CA LYS A 250 -14.84 -6.26 20.65
C LYS A 250 -16.08 -5.54 20.11
N VAL A 251 -16.03 -4.23 19.85
CA VAL A 251 -17.16 -3.48 19.28
C VAL A 251 -17.25 -3.60 17.77
N ALA A 252 -16.19 -4.05 17.11
CA ALA A 252 -16.21 -4.40 15.70
C ALA A 252 -17.09 -5.63 15.42
N ASN A 253 -17.32 -5.94 14.15
CA ASN A 253 -18.08 -7.14 13.77
C ASN A 253 -17.40 -8.41 14.32
N PRO A 254 -18.16 -9.45 14.71
CA PRO A 254 -17.60 -10.69 15.29
C PRO A 254 -16.57 -11.40 14.41
N GLY A 255 -16.55 -11.11 13.11
CA GLY A 255 -15.57 -11.64 12.18
C GLY A 255 -14.54 -10.62 11.75
N ALA A 256 -14.47 -9.44 12.37
CA ALA A 256 -13.51 -8.41 12.00
C ALA A 256 -12.06 -8.90 12.11
N VAL A 257 -11.22 -8.43 11.19
CA VAL A 257 -9.78 -8.68 11.23
C VAL A 257 -9.05 -7.39 11.58
N PHE A 258 -7.84 -7.54 12.14
CA PHE A 258 -6.91 -6.44 12.38
C PHE A 258 -5.76 -6.50 11.37
N MET A 259 -5.38 -5.35 10.82
CA MET A 259 -4.25 -5.16 9.90
C MET A 259 -3.35 -4.00 10.32
N HIS A 260 -2.08 -4.10 9.96
CA HIS A 260 -1.06 -3.07 10.18
C HIS A 260 0.09 -3.24 9.19
N CYS A 261 0.44 -2.19 8.46
CA CYS A 261 1.47 -2.23 7.41
C CYS A 261 2.89 -2.55 7.90
N LEU A 262 3.12 -2.56 9.21
CA LEU A 262 4.40 -2.80 9.88
C LEU A 262 5.52 -1.80 9.44
N PRO A 263 6.49 -1.45 10.35
CA PRO A 263 6.65 -1.99 11.72
C PRO A 263 5.56 -1.48 12.67
N ALA A 264 5.27 -2.22 13.73
CA ALA A 264 4.31 -1.82 14.75
C ALA A 264 5.00 -1.66 16.10
N HIS A 265 4.55 -0.68 16.89
CA HIS A 265 5.03 -0.43 18.25
C HIS A 265 3.95 -0.86 19.26
N ARG A 266 4.14 -2.08 19.81
CA ARG A 266 3.24 -2.61 20.84
C ARG A 266 3.23 -1.72 22.07
N GLY A 267 2.02 -1.31 22.49
CA GLY A 267 1.83 -0.37 23.58
C GLY A 267 1.80 1.10 23.14
N GLU A 268 1.97 1.38 21.85
CA GLU A 268 1.72 2.68 21.22
C GLU A 268 0.43 2.60 20.39
N GLU A 269 0.50 2.57 19.06
CA GLU A 269 -0.66 2.56 18.17
C GLU A 269 -1.52 1.28 18.24
N VAL A 270 -0.97 0.19 18.78
CA VAL A 270 -1.67 -1.08 18.94
C VAL A 270 -1.21 -1.83 20.19
N SER A 271 -2.14 -2.47 20.90
CA SER A 271 -1.81 -3.36 22.01
C SER A 271 -1.18 -4.68 21.52
N ALA A 272 -0.37 -5.31 22.39
CA ALA A 272 0.21 -6.62 22.08
C ALA A 272 -0.88 -7.68 21.87
N GLU A 273 -1.93 -7.61 22.67
CA GLU A 273 -3.07 -8.53 22.65
C GLU A 273 -3.82 -8.50 21.32
N VAL A 274 -3.89 -7.34 20.65
CA VAL A 274 -4.52 -7.18 19.34
C VAL A 274 -3.60 -7.67 18.24
N ILE A 275 -2.38 -7.17 18.13
CA ILE A 275 -1.48 -7.49 17.02
C ILE A 275 -1.02 -8.95 17.02
N ASP A 276 -0.86 -9.55 18.20
CA ASP A 276 -0.50 -10.96 18.38
C ASP A 276 -1.73 -11.87 18.58
N GLY A 277 -2.93 -11.28 18.58
CA GLY A 277 -4.21 -11.93 18.83
C GLY A 277 -4.79 -12.67 17.61
N PRO A 278 -5.90 -13.43 17.82
CA PRO A 278 -6.47 -14.30 16.79
C PRO A 278 -7.16 -13.55 15.64
N GLN A 279 -7.49 -12.27 15.80
CA GLN A 279 -8.08 -11.43 14.76
C GLN A 279 -7.02 -10.76 13.88
N SER A 280 -5.75 -10.79 14.29
CA SER A 280 -4.65 -10.20 13.54
C SER A 280 -4.27 -11.05 12.33
N VAL A 281 -4.19 -10.42 11.17
CA VAL A 281 -3.74 -11.03 9.91
C VAL A 281 -2.50 -10.33 9.33
N VAL A 282 -1.74 -9.62 10.18
CA VAL A 282 -0.59 -8.79 9.78
C VAL A 282 0.54 -9.58 9.10
N TRP A 283 0.69 -10.86 9.41
CA TRP A 283 1.71 -11.70 8.77
C TRP A 283 1.30 -12.15 7.37
N ASP A 284 0.02 -12.44 7.16
CA ASP A 284 -0.54 -12.73 5.84
C ASP A 284 -0.53 -11.47 4.97
N GLU A 285 -0.85 -10.31 5.55
CA GLU A 285 -0.74 -8.99 4.93
C GLU A 285 0.69 -8.72 4.45
N ALA A 286 1.69 -8.93 5.30
CA ALA A 286 3.09 -8.77 4.96
C ALA A 286 3.55 -9.73 3.85
N GLU A 287 3.11 -11.00 3.88
CA GLU A 287 3.39 -11.98 2.81
C GLU A 287 2.74 -11.56 1.49
N ASN A 288 1.50 -11.09 1.55
CA ASN A 288 0.73 -10.70 0.37
C ASN A 288 1.32 -9.50 -0.39
N ARG A 289 2.18 -8.70 0.25
CA ARG A 289 2.99 -7.70 -0.42
C ARG A 289 3.81 -8.31 -1.57
N LEU A 290 4.39 -9.49 -1.37
CA LEU A 290 5.13 -10.20 -2.41
C LEU A 290 4.22 -10.58 -3.59
N HIS A 291 3.09 -11.19 -3.30
CA HIS A 291 2.22 -11.77 -4.34
C HIS A 291 1.47 -10.70 -5.12
N ALA A 292 0.95 -9.68 -4.44
CA ALA A 292 0.24 -8.56 -5.07
C ALA A 292 1.18 -7.72 -5.96
N GLN A 293 2.42 -7.49 -5.53
CA GLN A 293 3.40 -6.77 -6.35
C GLN A 293 3.89 -7.57 -7.55
N LYS A 294 3.94 -8.92 -7.46
CA LYS A 294 4.20 -9.78 -8.63
C LYS A 294 3.10 -9.62 -9.68
N ALA A 295 1.83 -9.70 -9.27
CA ALA A 295 0.70 -9.50 -10.17
C ALA A 295 0.69 -8.09 -10.78
N LEU A 296 1.02 -7.07 -9.99
CA LEU A 296 1.12 -5.69 -10.45
C LEU A 296 2.22 -5.51 -11.51
N MET A 297 3.43 -6.02 -11.27
CA MET A 297 4.53 -5.93 -12.22
C MET A 297 4.20 -6.67 -13.53
N GLU A 298 3.65 -7.86 -13.43
CA GLU A 298 3.20 -8.63 -14.58
C GLU A 298 2.15 -7.86 -15.39
N PHE A 299 1.11 -7.33 -14.72
CA PHE A 299 0.04 -6.58 -15.39
C PHE A 299 0.54 -5.32 -16.09
N LEU A 300 1.43 -4.55 -15.46
CA LEU A 300 1.98 -3.32 -16.04
C LEU A 300 2.86 -3.59 -17.28
N MET A 301 3.56 -4.71 -17.32
CA MET A 301 4.51 -5.02 -18.37
C MET A 301 3.92 -5.79 -19.56
N ILE A 302 2.99 -6.68 -19.29
CA ILE A 302 2.43 -7.56 -20.33
C ILE A 302 0.90 -7.54 -20.43
N GLY A 303 0.24 -6.78 -19.55
CA GLY A 303 -1.22 -6.66 -19.57
C GLY A 303 -1.95 -7.84 -18.94
N LYS A 304 -3.24 -7.98 -19.26
CA LYS A 304 -4.06 -9.11 -18.81
C LYS A 304 -3.67 -10.37 -19.59
N ILE A 305 -3.48 -11.46 -18.87
CA ILE A 305 -3.25 -12.79 -19.46
C ILE A 305 -4.60 -13.50 -19.49
N GLU A 306 -5.08 -13.83 -20.70
CA GLU A 306 -6.33 -14.55 -20.89
C GLU A 306 -6.14 -16.05 -20.57
N GLY A 307 -7.08 -16.64 -19.87
CA GLY A 307 -7.19 -18.10 -19.65
C GLY A 307 -6.63 -18.66 -18.35
N ASP A 308 -5.83 -17.88 -17.60
CA ASP A 308 -5.16 -18.40 -16.37
C ASP A 308 -5.85 -18.03 -15.05
N CYS A 309 -6.98 -17.34 -15.08
CA CYS A 309 -7.70 -16.86 -13.88
C CYS A 309 -9.08 -17.50 -13.67
N ALA A 310 -9.32 -18.69 -14.24
CA ALA A 310 -10.56 -19.43 -14.07
C ALA A 310 -10.47 -20.45 -12.92
#